data_7952b8a10cd6614c2bec0c19d56bb81d
#
_entry.id   7952b8a10cd6614c2bec0c19d56bb81d
#
_cell.length_a   1.000
_cell.length_b   1.000
_cell.length_c   1.000
_cell.angle_alpha   90.00
_cell.angle_beta   90.00
_cell.angle_gamma   90.00
#
_symmetry.space_group_name_H-M   'P 1'
#
loop_
_entity.id
_entity.type
_entity.pdbx_description
1 polymer ?
#
loop_
_entity_poly.entity_id
_entity_poly.type
_entity_poly.pdbx_seq_one_letter_code
_entity_poly.pdbx_strand_id
1 'polypeptide(L)'
;MSTAQNIPSELIVHILKYLSHPSDLSSCALSCKSWSLHAVELLWYKPNFVRSSAWVSFCNVLEQANRPKLLFPYTSFIRRINLSLLATHVQDAHLTSLHECERLERVTLTGCSNLTDDGITGFLGNKVRRCLVSMDLGDVTNVTDVSIKRIAEICPNLQGLNLSMCKDGPRRFESITDEGVVMLSESCVGLRRIKLNNCVKVSDPSVVSLAKHCPALLEIDLMNCEITNKSLLEVFKYSGELREFRLNNCTEITDSAFTESALTILPTTGNHYYDQLRILDLTSIQSITDSAVRQIIAAAPKIRNLVLNKCHNITDESVLAICHLGRYLHYLHLGHCLRLTDYSIVELARHCTRIRYLDLACCGQLTDRSVVELATLPKLKRIGLVKCQNITDQAIYALTSHARIANSLERVHLSYCSRLTIPAIMQLVNFCEKLTHLSLTSVPAFLRPDFQRFRRTPPKEFSPQQRSVFCVFSGRGVRDLRAYLNQL
;
A
#
# COMPACT_ATOMS: atom_id res chain seq x y z
N MET A 1 31.17 -5.58 -44.14
CA MET A 1 29.95 -5.98 -43.41
C MET A 1 30.15 -5.69 -41.94
N SER A 2 29.26 -4.98 -41.30
CA SER A 2 29.53 -4.48 -39.93
C SER A 2 29.53 -5.66 -38.95
N THR A 3 30.51 -5.66 -38.05
CA THR A 3 30.69 -6.63 -36.95
C THR A 3 29.44 -6.78 -36.07
N ALA A 4 28.57 -5.78 -36.03
CA ALA A 4 27.32 -5.77 -35.26
C ALA A 4 26.24 -6.77 -35.75
N GLN A 5 26.33 -7.24 -37.01
CA GLN A 5 25.38 -8.21 -37.55
C GLN A 5 25.67 -9.67 -37.14
N ASN A 6 26.87 -9.93 -36.62
CA ASN A 6 27.33 -11.28 -36.25
C ASN A 6 27.30 -11.56 -34.74
N ILE A 7 26.69 -10.64 -33.95
CA ILE A 7 26.56 -10.84 -32.49
C ILE A 7 25.45 -11.89 -32.25
N PRO A 8 25.68 -12.91 -31.39
CA PRO A 8 24.66 -13.87 -31.01
C PRO A 8 23.42 -13.18 -30.39
N SER A 9 22.24 -13.75 -30.69
CA SER A 9 20.95 -13.19 -30.23
C SER A 9 20.89 -12.96 -28.73
N GLU A 10 21.48 -13.86 -27.94
CA GLU A 10 21.53 -13.81 -26.48
C GLU A 10 22.28 -12.57 -26.00
N LEU A 11 23.41 -12.25 -26.64
CA LEU A 11 24.21 -11.07 -26.32
C LEU A 11 23.49 -9.78 -26.75
N ILE A 12 22.81 -9.78 -27.90
CA ILE A 12 22.00 -8.65 -28.33
C ILE A 12 20.92 -8.36 -27.30
N VAL A 13 20.14 -9.36 -26.88
CA VAL A 13 19.11 -9.22 -25.85
C VAL A 13 19.70 -8.72 -24.53
N HIS A 14 20.88 -9.24 -24.15
CA HIS A 14 21.55 -8.81 -22.93
C HIS A 14 21.94 -7.32 -22.99
N ILE A 15 22.55 -6.87 -24.10
CA ILE A 15 22.92 -5.48 -24.35
C ILE A 15 21.66 -4.57 -24.30
N LEU A 16 20.61 -4.94 -25.03
CA LEU A 16 19.39 -4.13 -25.12
C LEU A 16 18.67 -3.96 -23.79
N LYS A 17 18.79 -4.93 -22.86
CA LYS A 17 18.22 -4.83 -21.50
C LYS A 17 18.86 -3.74 -20.64
N TYR A 18 20.05 -3.28 -20.97
CA TYR A 18 20.69 -2.13 -20.28
C TYR A 18 20.20 -0.77 -20.80
N LEU A 19 19.50 -0.75 -21.93
CA LEU A 19 18.91 0.47 -22.46
C LEU A 19 17.61 0.76 -21.73
N SER A 20 17.61 1.83 -20.94
CA SER A 20 16.48 2.22 -20.08
C SER A 20 15.43 3.07 -20.82
N HIS A 21 15.83 3.71 -21.92
CA HIS A 21 14.98 4.62 -22.67
C HIS A 21 14.34 3.94 -23.89
N PRO A 22 12.99 4.06 -24.07
CA PRO A 22 12.32 3.52 -25.26
C PRO A 22 12.85 4.07 -26.59
N SER A 23 13.33 5.33 -26.63
CA SER A 23 13.97 5.95 -27.79
C SER A 23 15.22 5.20 -28.26
N ASP A 24 16.02 4.70 -27.31
CA ASP A 24 17.26 3.99 -27.63
C ASP A 24 16.95 2.61 -28.22
N LEU A 25 15.95 1.91 -27.64
CA LEU A 25 15.44 0.67 -28.20
C LEU A 25 14.85 0.88 -29.61
N SER A 26 14.14 2.00 -29.86
CA SER A 26 13.62 2.34 -31.18
C SER A 26 14.75 2.57 -32.20
N SER A 27 15.80 3.24 -31.78
CA SER A 27 17.00 3.45 -32.62
C SER A 27 17.69 2.12 -32.94
N CYS A 28 17.80 1.22 -31.96
CA CYS A 28 18.33 -0.12 -32.17
C CYS A 28 17.45 -0.93 -33.13
N ALA A 29 16.14 -0.82 -33.02
CA ALA A 29 15.19 -1.50 -33.92
C ALA A 29 15.35 -1.08 -35.40
N LEU A 30 15.79 0.15 -35.63
CA LEU A 30 16.05 0.70 -36.97
C LEU A 30 17.45 0.44 -37.51
N SER A 31 18.37 -0.10 -36.69
CA SER A 31 19.79 -0.23 -37.07
C SER A 31 20.05 -1.41 -38.05
N CYS A 32 19.55 -2.60 -37.75
CA CYS A 32 19.70 -3.79 -38.62
C CYS A 32 18.68 -4.89 -38.25
N LYS A 33 18.48 -5.84 -39.14
CA LYS A 33 17.46 -6.92 -38.99
C LYS A 33 17.68 -7.77 -37.73
N SER A 34 18.93 -8.11 -37.39
CA SER A 34 19.23 -8.93 -36.19
C SER A 34 18.88 -8.22 -34.88
N TRP A 35 19.08 -6.94 -34.82
CA TRP A 35 18.73 -6.12 -33.62
C TRP A 35 17.24 -5.77 -33.58
N SER A 36 16.62 -5.60 -34.74
CA SER A 36 15.23 -5.15 -34.89
C SER A 36 14.25 -6.05 -34.13
N LEU A 37 14.32 -7.36 -34.33
CA LEU A 37 13.41 -8.29 -33.66
C LEU A 37 13.49 -8.18 -32.14
N HIS A 38 14.68 -8.21 -31.58
CA HIS A 38 14.90 -8.19 -30.13
C HIS A 38 14.57 -6.83 -29.51
N ALA A 39 14.86 -5.73 -30.22
CA ALA A 39 14.51 -4.39 -29.75
C ALA A 39 12.99 -4.17 -29.77
N VAL A 40 12.28 -4.62 -30.81
CA VAL A 40 10.82 -4.56 -30.90
C VAL A 40 10.17 -5.46 -29.84
N GLU A 41 10.68 -6.67 -29.60
CA GLU A 41 10.20 -7.55 -28.54
C GLU A 41 10.28 -6.87 -27.17
N LEU A 42 11.39 -6.21 -26.84
CA LEU A 42 11.55 -5.48 -25.59
C LEU A 42 10.63 -4.25 -25.49
N LEU A 43 10.45 -3.50 -26.56
CA LEU A 43 9.52 -2.37 -26.62
C LEU A 43 8.08 -2.81 -26.37
N TRP A 44 7.68 -3.94 -26.95
CA TRP A 44 6.32 -4.47 -26.86
C TRP A 44 6.11 -5.36 -25.64
N TYR A 45 7.15 -5.75 -24.91
CA TYR A 45 7.05 -6.53 -23.69
C TYR A 45 6.19 -5.83 -22.62
N LYS A 46 6.40 -4.52 -22.41
CA LYS A 46 5.68 -3.67 -21.49
C LYS A 46 5.52 -2.27 -22.10
N PRO A 47 4.63 -2.11 -23.09
CA PRO A 47 4.42 -0.82 -23.71
C PRO A 47 3.90 0.19 -22.67
N ASN A 48 4.38 1.44 -22.77
CA ASN A 48 3.98 2.53 -21.90
C ASN A 48 3.15 3.55 -22.66
N PHE A 49 1.98 3.86 -22.16
CA PHE A 49 1.04 4.78 -22.78
C PHE A 49 0.89 6.05 -21.95
N VAL A 50 1.30 7.17 -22.51
CA VAL A 50 1.17 8.50 -21.88
C VAL A 50 0.01 9.28 -22.50
N ARG A 51 -0.37 8.96 -23.76
CA ARG A 51 -1.42 9.62 -24.53
C ARG A 51 -2.45 8.60 -25.00
N SER A 52 -3.73 8.98 -24.98
CA SER A 52 -4.83 8.13 -25.46
C SER A 52 -4.69 7.78 -26.95
N SER A 53 -4.17 8.69 -27.78
CA SER A 53 -3.91 8.42 -29.20
C SER A 53 -2.91 7.28 -29.42
N ALA A 54 -1.88 7.17 -28.59
CA ALA A 54 -0.92 6.08 -28.67
C ALA A 54 -1.57 4.72 -28.32
N TRP A 55 -2.47 4.72 -27.33
CA TRP A 55 -3.25 3.54 -26.97
C TRP A 55 -4.16 3.10 -28.12
N VAL A 56 -4.92 4.01 -28.72
CA VAL A 56 -5.80 3.73 -29.87
C VAL A 56 -4.98 3.18 -31.05
N SER A 57 -3.85 3.82 -31.39
CA SER A 57 -2.97 3.32 -32.45
C SER A 57 -2.43 1.92 -32.15
N PHE A 58 -2.11 1.62 -30.91
CA PHE A 58 -1.67 0.30 -30.46
C PHE A 58 -2.79 -0.75 -30.66
N CYS A 59 -4.02 -0.45 -30.25
CA CYS A 59 -5.18 -1.33 -30.45
C CYS A 59 -5.41 -1.60 -31.95
N ASN A 60 -5.34 -0.58 -32.78
CA ASN A 60 -5.48 -0.74 -34.24
C ASN A 60 -4.41 -1.68 -34.84
N VAL A 61 -3.19 -1.68 -34.33
CA VAL A 61 -2.14 -2.65 -34.72
C VAL A 61 -2.51 -4.07 -34.30
N LEU A 62 -3.04 -4.24 -33.10
CA LEU A 62 -3.45 -5.57 -32.61
C LEU A 62 -4.63 -6.14 -33.40
N GLU A 63 -5.61 -5.35 -33.76
CA GLU A 63 -6.75 -5.77 -34.58
C GLU A 63 -6.31 -6.20 -36.00
N GLN A 64 -5.18 -5.67 -36.46
CA GLN A 64 -4.59 -6.07 -37.74
C GLN A 64 -3.66 -7.27 -37.61
N ALA A 65 -3.40 -7.79 -36.41
CA ALA A 65 -2.41 -8.85 -36.16
C ALA A 65 -2.70 -10.17 -36.94
N ASN A 66 -3.95 -10.41 -37.26
CA ASN A 66 -4.37 -11.56 -38.07
C ASN A 66 -4.24 -11.33 -39.61
N ARG A 67 -3.77 -10.16 -40.04
CA ARG A 67 -3.54 -9.86 -41.46
C ARG A 67 -2.09 -10.17 -41.85
N PRO A 68 -1.83 -10.75 -43.03
CA PRO A 68 -0.50 -11.25 -43.43
C PRO A 68 0.56 -10.17 -43.69
N LYS A 69 0.31 -8.91 -43.33
CA LYS A 69 1.16 -7.76 -43.65
C LYS A 69 2.02 -7.24 -42.49
N LEU A 70 1.85 -7.75 -41.25
CA LEU A 70 2.67 -7.28 -40.12
C LEU A 70 4.05 -7.97 -40.12
N LEU A 71 5.12 -7.18 -39.95
CA LEU A 71 6.49 -7.65 -39.95
C LEU A 71 6.83 -8.53 -38.74
N PHE A 72 6.18 -8.31 -37.61
CA PHE A 72 6.43 -9.01 -36.35
C PHE A 72 5.14 -9.53 -35.73
N PRO A 73 5.21 -10.63 -34.95
CA PRO A 73 4.07 -11.15 -34.18
C PRO A 73 3.86 -10.36 -32.88
N TYR A 74 3.43 -9.11 -33.00
CA TYR A 74 3.33 -8.14 -31.89
C TYR A 74 2.53 -8.68 -30.70
N THR A 75 1.41 -9.38 -30.94
CA THR A 75 0.56 -9.96 -29.89
C THR A 75 1.34 -10.96 -29.00
N SER A 76 2.31 -11.67 -29.59
CA SER A 76 3.13 -12.65 -28.87
C SER A 76 4.21 -12.03 -27.98
N PHE A 77 4.56 -10.76 -28.18
CA PHE A 77 5.58 -10.04 -27.39
C PHE A 77 5.04 -9.48 -26.10
N ILE A 78 3.75 -9.14 -26.06
CA ILE A 78 3.12 -8.44 -24.95
C ILE A 78 3.00 -9.36 -23.73
N ARG A 79 3.60 -8.90 -22.60
CA ARG A 79 3.53 -9.58 -21.31
C ARG A 79 2.80 -8.75 -20.26
N ARG A 80 2.92 -7.43 -20.32
CA ARG A 80 2.40 -6.53 -19.27
C ARG A 80 1.75 -5.33 -19.90
N ILE A 81 0.54 -5.03 -19.48
CA ILE A 81 -0.21 -3.81 -19.85
C ILE A 81 -0.56 -3.04 -18.59
N ASN A 82 -0.33 -1.74 -18.62
CA ASN A 82 -0.78 -0.84 -17.56
C ASN A 82 -1.48 0.37 -18.20
N LEU A 83 -2.78 0.51 -17.94
CA LEU A 83 -3.64 1.57 -18.47
C LEU A 83 -4.10 2.58 -17.41
N SER A 84 -3.60 2.50 -16.19
CA SER A 84 -4.02 3.38 -15.08
C SER A 84 -3.82 4.87 -15.37
N LEU A 85 -2.80 5.25 -16.16
CA LEU A 85 -2.59 6.64 -16.58
C LEU A 85 -3.61 7.11 -17.62
N LEU A 86 -4.28 6.21 -18.30
CA LEU A 86 -5.29 6.47 -19.32
C LEU A 86 -6.70 6.06 -18.87
N ALA A 87 -6.91 5.89 -17.57
CA ALA A 87 -8.09 5.28 -16.99
C ALA A 87 -9.42 5.81 -17.55
N THR A 88 -9.56 7.12 -17.72
CA THR A 88 -10.78 7.76 -18.26
C THR A 88 -10.98 7.59 -19.78
N HIS A 89 -9.98 7.11 -20.50
CA HIS A 89 -10.01 6.96 -21.96
C HIS A 89 -10.13 5.48 -22.42
N VAL A 90 -9.98 4.54 -21.50
CA VAL A 90 -10.10 3.11 -21.81
C VAL A 90 -11.57 2.73 -21.89
N GLN A 91 -11.96 2.07 -22.97
CA GLN A 91 -13.30 1.58 -23.23
C GLN A 91 -13.27 0.08 -23.55
N ASP A 92 -14.40 -0.60 -23.45
CA ASP A 92 -14.54 -2.04 -23.69
C ASP A 92 -14.01 -2.47 -25.06
N ALA A 93 -14.36 -1.74 -26.10
CA ALA A 93 -13.90 -2.03 -27.48
C ALA A 93 -12.36 -2.07 -27.60
N HIS A 94 -11.68 -1.13 -26.93
CA HIS A 94 -10.21 -1.09 -26.94
C HIS A 94 -9.59 -2.24 -26.14
N LEU A 95 -10.21 -2.65 -25.02
CA LEU A 95 -9.71 -3.75 -24.20
C LEU A 95 -9.83 -5.08 -24.93
N THR A 96 -10.91 -5.26 -25.67
CA THR A 96 -11.16 -6.45 -26.48
C THR A 96 -10.06 -6.71 -27.51
N SER A 97 -9.37 -5.69 -28.02
CA SER A 97 -8.23 -5.86 -28.94
C SER A 97 -7.06 -6.66 -28.36
N LEU A 98 -6.96 -6.74 -27.02
CA LEU A 98 -5.96 -7.57 -26.32
C LEU A 98 -6.31 -9.07 -26.32
N HIS A 99 -7.44 -9.48 -26.87
CA HIS A 99 -7.90 -10.87 -26.90
C HIS A 99 -6.84 -11.82 -27.48
N GLU A 100 -6.13 -11.41 -28.53
CA GLU A 100 -5.09 -12.22 -29.19
C GLU A 100 -3.75 -12.26 -28.43
N CYS A 101 -3.61 -11.51 -27.33
CA CYS A 101 -2.38 -11.48 -26.54
C CYS A 101 -2.32 -12.67 -25.56
N GLU A 102 -2.16 -13.88 -26.08
CA GLU A 102 -2.22 -15.12 -25.29
C GLU A 102 -1.11 -15.25 -24.23
N ARG A 103 0.02 -14.56 -24.42
CA ARG A 103 1.17 -14.59 -23.52
C ARG A 103 1.16 -13.46 -22.46
N LEU A 104 0.05 -12.72 -22.35
CA LEU A 104 -0.11 -11.64 -21.38
C LEU A 104 -0.10 -12.20 -19.96
N GLU A 105 0.81 -11.66 -19.12
CA GLU A 105 1.06 -12.09 -17.76
C GLU A 105 0.39 -11.18 -16.73
N ARG A 106 0.40 -9.87 -16.97
CA ARG A 106 -0.11 -8.87 -16.02
C ARG A 106 -0.90 -7.77 -16.73
N VAL A 107 -2.07 -7.48 -16.18
CA VAL A 107 -2.94 -6.39 -16.64
C VAL A 107 -3.27 -5.48 -15.45
N THR A 108 -3.05 -4.17 -15.62
CA THR A 108 -3.42 -3.14 -14.65
C THR A 108 -4.41 -2.18 -15.31
N LEU A 109 -5.63 -2.18 -14.80
CA LEU A 109 -6.77 -1.38 -15.26
C LEU A 109 -7.30 -0.45 -14.16
N THR A 110 -6.49 -0.19 -13.15
CA THR A 110 -6.89 0.62 -11.98
C THR A 110 -7.49 1.95 -12.42
N GLY A 111 -8.70 2.25 -11.93
CA GLY A 111 -9.43 3.48 -12.21
C GLY A 111 -10.10 3.56 -13.59
N CYS A 112 -10.07 2.50 -14.40
CA CYS A 112 -10.73 2.45 -15.72
C CYS A 112 -12.26 2.34 -15.56
N SER A 113 -12.90 3.41 -15.11
CA SER A 113 -14.33 3.46 -14.74
C SER A 113 -15.30 3.26 -15.92
N ASN A 114 -14.83 3.40 -17.16
CA ASN A 114 -15.65 3.16 -18.37
C ASN A 114 -15.68 1.69 -18.79
N LEU A 115 -14.88 0.83 -18.15
CA LEU A 115 -14.93 -0.61 -18.42
C LEU A 115 -16.10 -1.26 -17.72
N THR A 116 -16.72 -2.23 -18.40
CA THR A 116 -17.83 -3.04 -17.93
C THR A 116 -17.48 -4.53 -17.99
N ASP A 117 -18.42 -5.39 -17.58
CA ASP A 117 -18.29 -6.83 -17.71
C ASP A 117 -18.07 -7.27 -19.18
N ASP A 118 -18.67 -6.58 -20.15
CA ASP A 118 -18.51 -6.88 -21.56
C ASP A 118 -17.05 -6.68 -22.02
N GLY A 119 -16.39 -5.61 -21.56
CA GLY A 119 -14.98 -5.36 -21.87
C GLY A 119 -14.06 -6.43 -21.28
N ILE A 120 -14.27 -6.79 -20.01
CA ILE A 120 -13.47 -7.83 -19.33
C ILE A 120 -13.69 -9.20 -19.97
N THR A 121 -14.94 -9.60 -20.19
CA THR A 121 -15.28 -10.90 -20.81
C THR A 121 -14.80 -10.97 -22.25
N GLY A 122 -14.96 -9.91 -23.03
CA GLY A 122 -14.45 -9.80 -24.40
C GLY A 122 -12.92 -9.91 -24.47
N PHE A 123 -12.20 -9.22 -23.59
CA PHE A 123 -10.75 -9.33 -23.45
C PHE A 123 -10.31 -10.76 -23.10
N LEU A 124 -10.94 -11.39 -22.14
CA LEU A 124 -10.61 -12.77 -21.74
C LEU A 124 -10.90 -13.79 -22.84
N GLY A 125 -12.00 -13.59 -23.57
CA GLY A 125 -12.43 -14.51 -24.63
C GLY A 125 -12.80 -15.89 -24.10
N ASN A 126 -12.66 -16.92 -24.97
CA ASN A 126 -13.09 -18.30 -24.65
C ASN A 126 -11.92 -19.27 -24.43
N LYS A 127 -10.68 -18.84 -24.64
CA LYS A 127 -9.50 -19.68 -24.47
C LYS A 127 -8.91 -19.54 -23.07
N VAL A 128 -8.48 -20.64 -22.46
CA VAL A 128 -7.83 -20.64 -21.14
C VAL A 128 -6.53 -19.84 -21.18
N ARG A 129 -6.42 -18.83 -20.31
CA ARG A 129 -5.28 -17.90 -20.21
C ARG A 129 -4.30 -18.32 -19.11
N ARG A 130 -3.52 -19.35 -19.39
CA ARG A 130 -2.56 -19.91 -18.41
C ARG A 130 -1.41 -18.97 -18.06
N CYS A 131 -1.10 -18.00 -18.93
CA CYS A 131 -0.02 -17.04 -18.70
C CYS A 131 -0.44 -15.87 -17.80
N LEU A 132 -1.75 -15.57 -17.67
CA LEU A 132 -2.23 -14.45 -16.89
C LEU A 132 -2.14 -14.78 -15.40
N VAL A 133 -1.18 -14.14 -14.73
CA VAL A 133 -0.88 -14.36 -13.31
C VAL A 133 -1.32 -13.22 -12.41
N SER A 134 -1.61 -12.02 -12.96
CA SER A 134 -2.04 -10.88 -12.15
C SER A 134 -2.97 -9.96 -12.91
N MET A 135 -4.09 -9.60 -12.29
CA MET A 135 -5.05 -8.63 -12.79
C MET A 135 -5.36 -7.59 -11.70
N ASP A 136 -5.29 -6.32 -12.06
CA ASP A 136 -5.64 -5.20 -11.19
C ASP A 136 -6.84 -4.47 -11.77
N LEU A 137 -7.99 -4.62 -11.11
CA LEU A 137 -9.28 -4.00 -11.42
C LEU A 137 -9.70 -2.99 -10.34
N GLY A 138 -8.73 -2.48 -9.55
CA GLY A 138 -9.03 -1.49 -8.53
C GLY A 138 -9.74 -0.26 -9.11
N ASP A 139 -10.80 0.18 -8.47
CA ASP A 139 -11.62 1.34 -8.90
C ASP A 139 -12.27 1.20 -10.30
N VAL A 140 -12.49 -0.03 -10.78
CA VAL A 140 -13.27 -0.31 -11.99
C VAL A 140 -14.72 -0.57 -11.58
N THR A 141 -15.51 0.50 -11.54
CA THR A 141 -16.81 0.56 -10.85
C THR A 141 -17.96 -0.23 -11.48
N ASN A 142 -17.84 -0.59 -12.76
CA ASN A 142 -18.91 -1.27 -13.51
C ASN A 142 -18.60 -2.75 -13.77
N VAL A 143 -17.63 -3.30 -13.05
CA VAL A 143 -17.32 -4.74 -13.06
C VAL A 143 -18.07 -5.42 -11.92
N THR A 144 -18.65 -6.58 -12.20
CA THR A 144 -19.49 -7.36 -11.27
C THR A 144 -18.96 -8.80 -11.13
N ASP A 145 -19.72 -9.62 -10.41
CA ASP A 145 -19.44 -11.07 -10.31
C ASP A 145 -19.40 -11.78 -11.68
N VAL A 146 -20.03 -11.22 -12.71
CA VAL A 146 -19.96 -11.75 -14.09
C VAL A 146 -18.50 -11.81 -14.55
N SER A 147 -17.76 -10.72 -14.41
CA SER A 147 -16.32 -10.68 -14.74
C SER A 147 -15.52 -11.62 -13.85
N ILE A 148 -15.81 -11.67 -12.54
CA ILE A 148 -15.07 -12.50 -11.60
C ILE A 148 -15.24 -13.99 -11.91
N LYS A 149 -16.46 -14.42 -12.20
CA LYS A 149 -16.76 -15.79 -12.65
C LYS A 149 -16.00 -16.12 -13.94
N ARG A 150 -15.99 -15.17 -14.90
CA ARG A 150 -15.21 -15.37 -16.15
C ARG A 150 -13.72 -15.48 -15.90
N ILE A 151 -13.15 -14.65 -15.00
CA ILE A 151 -11.75 -14.77 -14.59
C ILE A 151 -11.48 -16.14 -13.97
N ALA A 152 -12.35 -16.61 -13.09
CA ALA A 152 -12.24 -17.92 -12.46
C ALA A 152 -12.19 -19.08 -13.47
N GLU A 153 -13.08 -19.06 -14.48
CA GLU A 153 -13.16 -20.06 -15.52
C GLU A 153 -11.91 -20.10 -16.43
N ILE A 154 -11.39 -18.93 -16.79
CA ILE A 154 -10.41 -18.78 -17.86
C ILE A 154 -8.97 -18.66 -17.37
N CYS A 155 -8.75 -18.20 -16.12
CA CYS A 155 -7.42 -17.86 -15.59
C CYS A 155 -7.01 -18.75 -14.39
N PRO A 156 -6.86 -20.06 -14.54
CA PRO A 156 -6.60 -20.99 -13.43
C PRO A 156 -5.26 -20.74 -12.72
N ASN A 157 -4.30 -20.08 -13.37
CA ASN A 157 -2.98 -19.78 -12.81
C ASN A 157 -2.89 -18.37 -12.21
N LEU A 158 -4.02 -17.70 -11.97
CA LEU A 158 -4.04 -16.37 -11.39
C LEU A 158 -3.46 -16.42 -9.95
N GLN A 159 -2.48 -15.54 -9.69
CA GLN A 159 -1.80 -15.42 -8.40
C GLN A 159 -2.12 -14.11 -7.68
N GLY A 160 -2.62 -13.11 -8.39
CA GLY A 160 -2.97 -11.82 -7.80
C GLY A 160 -4.17 -11.19 -8.46
N LEU A 161 -5.15 -10.79 -7.64
CA LEU A 161 -6.33 -10.05 -8.07
C LEU A 161 -6.57 -8.87 -7.11
N ASN A 162 -6.75 -7.68 -7.69
CA ASN A 162 -7.18 -6.49 -6.96
C ASN A 162 -8.56 -6.07 -7.46
N LEU A 163 -9.53 -6.06 -6.56
CA LEU A 163 -10.92 -5.62 -6.78
C LEU A 163 -11.28 -4.46 -5.85
N SER A 164 -10.27 -3.83 -5.21
CA SER A 164 -10.50 -2.76 -4.23
C SER A 164 -11.18 -1.56 -4.86
N MET A 165 -12.10 -0.97 -4.13
CA MET A 165 -12.84 0.22 -4.53
C MET A 165 -12.48 1.42 -3.67
N CYS A 166 -12.51 2.63 -4.24
CA CYS A 166 -12.29 3.89 -3.51
C CYS A 166 -13.49 4.23 -2.61
N LYS A 167 -13.22 4.73 -1.40
CA LYS A 167 -14.28 5.07 -0.43
C LYS A 167 -15.22 6.18 -0.91
N ASP A 168 -14.69 7.08 -1.72
CA ASP A 168 -15.38 8.32 -2.15
C ASP A 168 -16.12 8.18 -3.49
N GLY A 169 -16.29 6.94 -3.96
CA GLY A 169 -17.04 6.66 -5.19
C GLY A 169 -18.55 6.93 -5.04
N PRO A 170 -19.24 7.31 -6.13
CA PRO A 170 -20.65 7.75 -6.10
C PRO A 170 -21.67 6.64 -5.82
N ARG A 171 -21.26 5.39 -5.66
CA ARG A 171 -22.15 4.23 -5.36
C ARG A 171 -21.51 3.35 -4.29
N ARG A 172 -22.34 2.78 -3.39
CA ARG A 172 -21.96 1.62 -2.59
C ARG A 172 -21.75 0.46 -3.55
N PHE A 173 -20.51 -0.07 -3.58
CA PHE A 173 -20.14 -1.14 -4.51
C PHE A 173 -20.67 -2.49 -4.02
N GLU A 174 -21.88 -2.80 -4.46
CA GLU A 174 -22.58 -4.05 -4.15
C GLU A 174 -22.40 -5.11 -5.26
N SER A 175 -21.59 -4.81 -6.26
CA SER A 175 -21.46 -5.61 -7.48
C SER A 175 -20.53 -6.81 -7.37
N ILE A 176 -19.62 -6.78 -6.38
CA ILE A 176 -18.76 -7.92 -6.04
C ILE A 176 -19.31 -8.54 -4.76
N THR A 177 -19.69 -9.80 -4.83
CA THR A 177 -20.32 -10.52 -3.73
C THR A 177 -19.55 -11.78 -3.36
N ASP A 178 -20.04 -12.49 -2.36
CA ASP A 178 -19.49 -13.78 -1.93
C ASP A 178 -19.50 -14.81 -3.07
N GLU A 179 -20.52 -14.79 -3.95
CA GLU A 179 -20.65 -15.76 -5.04
C GLU A 179 -19.45 -15.71 -6.00
N GLY A 180 -19.08 -14.50 -6.45
CA GLY A 180 -17.93 -14.32 -7.34
C GLY A 180 -16.60 -14.73 -6.69
N VAL A 181 -16.39 -14.35 -5.42
CA VAL A 181 -15.13 -14.63 -4.70
C VAL A 181 -15.00 -16.12 -4.36
N VAL A 182 -16.09 -16.80 -3.99
CA VAL A 182 -16.10 -18.26 -3.74
C VAL A 182 -15.69 -19.00 -5.02
N MET A 183 -16.34 -18.71 -6.14
CA MET A 183 -16.02 -19.33 -7.43
C MET A 183 -14.55 -19.09 -7.87
N LEU A 184 -14.06 -17.85 -7.63
CA LEU A 184 -12.65 -17.51 -7.89
C LEU A 184 -11.71 -18.37 -7.06
N SER A 185 -11.96 -18.53 -5.76
CA SER A 185 -11.08 -19.28 -4.86
C SER A 185 -11.02 -20.77 -5.20
N GLU A 186 -12.14 -21.35 -5.60
CA GLU A 186 -12.25 -22.76 -6.00
C GLU A 186 -11.49 -23.05 -7.31
N SER A 187 -11.48 -22.07 -8.23
CA SER A 187 -10.84 -22.22 -9.56
C SER A 187 -9.36 -21.79 -9.56
N CYS A 188 -9.01 -20.73 -8.82
CA CYS A 188 -7.68 -20.15 -8.81
C CYS A 188 -6.91 -20.53 -7.52
N VAL A 189 -6.70 -21.84 -7.31
CA VAL A 189 -6.07 -22.40 -6.08
C VAL A 189 -4.63 -21.89 -5.85
N GLY A 190 -3.97 -21.37 -6.89
CA GLY A 190 -2.64 -20.76 -6.84
C GLY A 190 -2.65 -19.28 -6.40
N LEU A 191 -3.77 -18.75 -5.94
CA LEU A 191 -3.89 -17.35 -5.55
C LEU A 191 -2.99 -17.03 -4.35
N ARG A 192 -2.23 -15.94 -4.48
CA ARG A 192 -1.26 -15.48 -3.47
C ARG A 192 -1.60 -14.11 -2.90
N ARG A 193 -2.32 -13.29 -3.66
CA ARG A 193 -2.72 -11.92 -3.26
C ARG A 193 -4.12 -11.63 -3.70
N ILE A 194 -4.93 -11.17 -2.76
CA ILE A 194 -6.27 -10.69 -3.04
C ILE A 194 -6.54 -9.40 -2.28
N LYS A 195 -7.12 -8.40 -2.97
CA LYS A 195 -7.55 -7.13 -2.38
C LYS A 195 -9.01 -6.91 -2.70
N LEU A 196 -9.81 -6.74 -1.65
CA LEU A 196 -11.26 -6.61 -1.69
C LEU A 196 -11.74 -5.38 -0.90
N ASN A 197 -10.89 -4.36 -0.79
CA ASN A 197 -11.20 -3.17 0.02
C ASN A 197 -12.47 -2.49 -0.46
N ASN A 198 -13.36 -2.19 0.48
CA ASN A 198 -14.67 -1.58 0.25
C ASN A 198 -15.65 -2.42 -0.59
N CYS A 199 -15.42 -3.72 -0.77
CA CYS A 199 -16.41 -4.65 -1.32
C CYS A 199 -17.39 -5.02 -0.22
N VAL A 200 -18.41 -4.17 0.00
CA VAL A 200 -19.33 -4.26 1.16
C VAL A 200 -20.25 -5.50 1.15
N LYS A 201 -20.33 -6.24 0.06
CA LYS A 201 -21.07 -7.52 -0.03
C LYS A 201 -20.15 -8.74 0.09
N VAL A 202 -18.87 -8.52 0.36
CA VAL A 202 -17.92 -9.59 0.68
C VAL A 202 -17.96 -9.83 2.19
N SER A 203 -18.27 -11.06 2.58
CA SER A 203 -18.47 -11.47 3.95
C SER A 203 -17.72 -12.78 4.28
N ASP A 204 -18.07 -13.46 5.36
CA ASP A 204 -17.40 -14.69 5.80
C ASP A 204 -17.32 -15.80 4.75
N PRO A 205 -18.35 -16.13 3.94
CA PRO A 205 -18.25 -17.16 2.90
C PRO A 205 -17.07 -16.99 1.97
N SER A 206 -16.80 -15.75 1.50
CA SER A 206 -15.65 -15.42 0.65
C SER A 206 -14.33 -15.76 1.30
N VAL A 207 -14.13 -15.28 2.53
CA VAL A 207 -12.85 -15.40 3.23
C VAL A 207 -12.59 -16.83 3.68
N VAL A 208 -13.63 -17.55 4.12
CA VAL A 208 -13.57 -18.97 4.46
C VAL A 208 -13.20 -19.80 3.23
N SER A 209 -13.79 -19.51 2.07
CA SER A 209 -13.47 -20.19 0.83
C SER A 209 -12.04 -19.94 0.37
N LEU A 210 -11.60 -18.66 0.40
CA LEU A 210 -10.21 -18.28 0.09
C LEU A 210 -9.20 -19.00 1.00
N ALA A 211 -9.46 -19.04 2.30
CA ALA A 211 -8.58 -19.72 3.26
C ALA A 211 -8.45 -21.22 2.97
N LYS A 212 -9.56 -21.89 2.62
CA LYS A 212 -9.59 -23.34 2.37
C LYS A 212 -8.97 -23.74 1.03
N HIS A 213 -9.24 -22.99 -0.03
CA HIS A 213 -8.87 -23.37 -1.37
C HIS A 213 -7.55 -22.74 -1.86
N CYS A 214 -7.09 -21.66 -1.23
CA CYS A 214 -5.87 -20.94 -1.64
C CYS A 214 -4.77 -21.00 -0.55
N PRO A 215 -4.13 -22.15 -0.31
CA PRO A 215 -3.15 -22.31 0.78
C PRO A 215 -1.88 -21.47 0.62
N ALA A 216 -1.60 -20.98 -0.59
CA ALA A 216 -0.43 -20.15 -0.91
C ALA A 216 -0.66 -18.64 -0.69
N LEU A 217 -1.73 -18.24 -0.01
CA LEU A 217 -2.05 -16.83 0.25
C LEU A 217 -0.95 -16.14 1.07
N LEU A 218 -0.46 -15.02 0.54
CA LEU A 218 0.56 -14.16 1.14
C LEU A 218 0.01 -12.80 1.59
N GLU A 219 -1.02 -12.30 0.89
CA GLU A 219 -1.62 -10.98 1.13
C GLU A 219 -3.14 -11.08 0.99
N ILE A 220 -3.83 -10.65 2.06
CA ILE A 220 -5.30 -10.50 2.10
C ILE A 220 -5.60 -9.10 2.60
N ASP A 221 -6.38 -8.34 1.84
CA ASP A 221 -6.78 -6.98 2.18
C ASP A 221 -8.29 -6.86 2.08
N LEU A 222 -8.95 -6.68 3.24
CA LEU A 222 -10.40 -6.76 3.45
C LEU A 222 -10.96 -5.48 4.10
N MET A 223 -10.29 -4.34 3.93
CA MET A 223 -10.75 -3.08 4.52
C MET A 223 -12.22 -2.80 4.19
N ASN A 224 -13.03 -2.50 5.21
CA ASN A 224 -14.48 -2.23 5.12
C ASN A 224 -15.31 -3.37 4.50
N CYS A 225 -14.89 -4.63 4.65
CA CYS A 225 -15.74 -5.79 4.32
C CYS A 225 -16.57 -6.23 5.53
N GLU A 226 -17.70 -6.93 5.29
CA GLU A 226 -18.63 -7.40 6.32
C GLU A 226 -18.23 -8.77 6.88
N ILE A 227 -16.99 -8.88 7.37
CA ILE A 227 -16.44 -10.12 7.93
C ILE A 227 -16.49 -10.16 9.46
N THR A 228 -16.59 -11.34 10.01
CA THR A 228 -16.65 -11.61 11.45
C THR A 228 -15.46 -12.45 11.94
N ASN A 229 -15.48 -12.83 13.20
CA ASN A 229 -14.49 -13.73 13.80
C ASN A 229 -14.37 -15.06 13.04
N LYS A 230 -15.46 -15.55 12.44
CA LYS A 230 -15.48 -16.79 11.66
C LYS A 230 -14.47 -16.79 10.51
N SER A 231 -14.37 -15.67 9.78
CA SER A 231 -13.35 -15.50 8.74
C SER A 231 -11.94 -15.69 9.28
N LEU A 232 -11.63 -15.03 10.41
CA LEU A 232 -10.29 -15.03 10.98
C LEU A 232 -9.89 -16.41 11.49
N LEU A 233 -10.83 -17.13 12.13
CA LEU A 233 -10.60 -18.50 12.60
C LEU A 233 -10.16 -19.41 11.47
N GLU A 234 -10.81 -19.33 10.30
CA GLU A 234 -10.46 -20.15 9.15
C GLU A 234 -9.15 -19.68 8.47
N VAL A 235 -8.93 -18.37 8.37
CA VAL A 235 -7.65 -17.82 7.87
C VAL A 235 -6.50 -18.30 8.76
N PHE A 236 -6.66 -18.21 10.07
CA PHE A 236 -5.62 -18.65 11.01
C PHE A 236 -5.39 -20.17 10.98
N LYS A 237 -6.36 -20.95 10.56
CA LYS A 237 -6.25 -22.40 10.44
C LYS A 237 -5.53 -22.85 9.16
N TYR A 238 -5.76 -22.16 8.03
CA TYR A 238 -5.33 -22.66 6.72
C TYR A 238 -4.25 -21.80 6.03
N SER A 239 -4.08 -20.51 6.39
CA SER A 239 -3.19 -19.59 5.69
C SER A 239 -1.86 -19.33 6.40
N GLY A 240 -1.06 -20.38 6.69
CA GLY A 240 0.21 -20.27 7.43
C GLY A 240 1.31 -19.45 6.75
N GLU A 241 1.26 -19.27 5.43
CA GLU A 241 2.22 -18.48 4.64
C GLU A 241 1.91 -16.97 4.62
N LEU A 242 0.85 -16.53 5.30
CA LEU A 242 0.36 -15.17 5.26
C LEU A 242 1.43 -14.17 5.75
N ARG A 243 1.67 -13.13 4.94
CA ARG A 243 2.65 -12.06 5.21
C ARG A 243 2.02 -10.71 5.50
N GLU A 244 0.89 -10.44 4.86
CA GLU A 244 0.17 -9.18 4.99
C GLU A 244 -1.32 -9.45 5.18
N PHE A 245 -1.87 -8.92 6.28
CA PHE A 245 -3.28 -9.04 6.62
C PHE A 245 -3.82 -7.68 7.03
N ARG A 246 -4.79 -7.16 6.28
CA ARG A 246 -5.41 -5.87 6.54
C ARG A 246 -6.91 -6.04 6.73
N LEU A 247 -7.38 -5.54 7.87
CA LEU A 247 -8.75 -5.70 8.38
C LEU A 247 -9.37 -4.37 8.81
N ASN A 248 -8.87 -3.27 8.25
CA ASN A 248 -9.29 -1.92 8.65
C ASN A 248 -10.81 -1.76 8.58
N ASN A 249 -11.42 -1.26 9.66
CA ASN A 249 -12.87 -1.03 9.77
C ASN A 249 -13.77 -2.29 9.60
N CYS A 250 -13.26 -3.49 9.82
CA CYS A 250 -14.09 -4.69 9.96
C CYS A 250 -14.63 -4.75 11.39
N THR A 251 -15.74 -4.07 11.65
CA THR A 251 -16.24 -3.75 13.01
C THR A 251 -16.76 -4.94 13.78
N GLU A 252 -17.14 -6.01 13.10
CA GLU A 252 -17.67 -7.24 13.70
C GLU A 252 -16.58 -8.19 14.25
N ILE A 253 -15.31 -7.84 14.06
CA ILE A 253 -14.19 -8.58 14.62
C ILE A 253 -14.02 -8.19 16.10
N THR A 254 -13.85 -9.20 16.96
CA THR A 254 -13.63 -9.04 18.38
C THR A 254 -12.39 -9.82 18.87
N ASP A 255 -12.07 -9.67 20.14
CA ASP A 255 -10.96 -10.42 20.77
C ASP A 255 -11.06 -11.95 20.58
N SER A 256 -12.27 -12.51 20.53
CA SER A 256 -12.45 -13.97 20.40
C SER A 256 -11.85 -14.52 19.10
N ALA A 257 -11.77 -13.74 18.03
CA ALA A 257 -11.07 -14.14 16.81
C ALA A 257 -9.59 -14.49 17.03
N PHE A 258 -8.96 -13.93 18.03
CA PHE A 258 -7.55 -14.12 18.34
C PHE A 258 -7.31 -15.02 19.54
N THR A 259 -8.26 -15.09 20.46
CA THR A 259 -8.16 -15.88 21.70
C THR A 259 -8.69 -17.30 21.55
N GLU A 260 -9.72 -17.51 20.72
CA GLU A 260 -10.35 -18.82 20.43
C GLU A 260 -9.78 -19.50 19.19
N SER A 261 -8.91 -18.79 18.45
CA SER A 261 -8.33 -19.28 17.20
C SER A 261 -7.25 -20.35 17.43
N ALA A 262 -6.78 -20.93 16.32
CA ALA A 262 -5.58 -21.74 16.29
C ALA A 262 -4.32 -21.03 16.87
N LEU A 263 -4.39 -19.71 17.13
CA LEU A 263 -3.35 -18.97 17.84
C LEU A 263 -3.13 -19.47 19.28
N THR A 264 -4.14 -20.07 19.90
CA THR A 264 -4.04 -20.63 21.25
C THR A 264 -3.48 -22.05 21.28
N ILE A 265 -3.50 -22.75 20.15
CA ILE A 265 -2.93 -24.10 20.03
C ILE A 265 -1.47 -23.96 19.66
N LEU A 266 -0.59 -23.90 20.66
CA LEU A 266 0.87 -23.92 20.41
C LEU A 266 1.25 -25.18 19.65
N PRO A 267 2.00 -25.07 18.53
CA PRO A 267 2.49 -26.25 17.84
C PRO A 267 3.45 -27.03 18.77
N THR A 268 3.29 -28.31 18.78
CA THR A 268 4.22 -29.25 19.49
C THR A 268 5.66 -29.17 18.99
N THR A 269 5.89 -28.43 17.88
CA THR A 269 7.17 -28.29 17.16
C THR A 269 7.99 -27.05 17.53
N GLY A 270 7.52 -26.20 18.45
CA GLY A 270 8.26 -24.99 18.89
C GLY A 270 8.30 -23.84 17.88
N ASN A 271 7.68 -23.96 16.72
CA ASN A 271 7.56 -22.86 15.74
C ASN A 271 6.27 -22.07 15.99
N HIS A 272 6.36 -20.74 15.93
CA HIS A 272 5.18 -19.87 15.99
C HIS A 272 4.32 -20.04 14.74
N TYR A 273 2.99 -20.03 14.88
CA TYR A 273 2.05 -20.26 13.77
C TYR A 273 2.23 -19.28 12.61
N TYR A 274 2.52 -18.01 12.91
CA TYR A 274 2.60 -16.94 11.94
C TYR A 274 3.99 -16.31 11.84
N ASP A 275 5.01 -17.15 11.77
CA ASP A 275 6.40 -16.72 11.60
C ASP A 275 6.62 -15.87 10.33
N GLN A 276 5.74 -15.97 9.35
CA GLN A 276 5.82 -15.21 8.10
C GLN A 276 5.07 -13.89 8.12
N LEU A 277 4.17 -13.64 9.09
CA LEU A 277 3.39 -12.41 9.15
C LEU A 277 4.30 -11.20 9.41
N ARG A 278 4.18 -10.20 8.58
CA ARG A 278 5.01 -8.98 8.61
C ARG A 278 4.20 -7.71 8.76
N ILE A 279 2.99 -7.70 8.23
CA ILE A 279 2.09 -6.55 8.24
C ILE A 279 0.73 -7.00 8.77
N LEU A 280 0.29 -6.36 9.85
CA LEU A 280 -1.06 -6.53 10.39
C LEU A 280 -1.67 -5.16 10.62
N ASP A 281 -2.85 -4.93 10.03
CA ASP A 281 -3.59 -3.67 10.18
C ASP A 281 -4.99 -3.96 10.71
N LEU A 282 -5.24 -3.50 11.94
CA LEU A 282 -6.48 -3.63 12.69
C LEU A 282 -7.13 -2.25 12.94
N THR A 283 -6.83 -1.25 12.10
CA THR A 283 -7.36 0.10 12.26
C THR A 283 -8.87 0.11 12.47
N SER A 284 -9.32 0.85 13.47
CA SER A 284 -10.75 1.07 13.79
C SER A 284 -11.53 -0.19 14.20
N ILE A 285 -10.87 -1.26 14.61
CA ILE A 285 -11.55 -2.41 15.23
C ILE A 285 -11.66 -2.10 16.72
N GLN A 286 -12.79 -1.55 17.12
CA GLN A 286 -12.97 -1.00 18.48
C GLN A 286 -13.06 -2.07 19.57
N SER A 287 -13.44 -3.30 19.20
CA SER A 287 -13.61 -4.42 20.13
C SER A 287 -12.28 -5.12 20.50
N ILE A 288 -11.16 -4.70 19.91
CA ILE A 288 -9.84 -5.25 20.24
C ILE A 288 -9.36 -4.67 21.56
N THR A 289 -8.95 -5.56 22.48
CA THR A 289 -8.35 -5.22 23.76
C THR A 289 -6.91 -5.75 23.90
N ASP A 290 -6.32 -5.55 25.07
CA ASP A 290 -4.97 -6.03 25.39
C ASP A 290 -4.84 -7.55 25.27
N SER A 291 -5.94 -8.28 25.48
CA SER A 291 -5.96 -9.74 25.36
C SER A 291 -5.65 -10.20 23.95
N ALA A 292 -6.34 -9.63 22.92
CA ALA A 292 -6.08 -9.94 21.53
C ALA A 292 -4.66 -9.57 21.12
N VAL A 293 -4.18 -8.36 21.48
CA VAL A 293 -2.83 -7.91 21.14
C VAL A 293 -1.77 -8.85 21.70
N ARG A 294 -1.93 -9.30 22.93
CA ARG A 294 -1.01 -10.28 23.57
C ARG A 294 -0.94 -11.58 22.79
N GLN A 295 -2.08 -12.13 22.39
CA GLN A 295 -2.15 -13.38 21.60
C GLN A 295 -1.55 -13.20 20.19
N ILE A 296 -1.84 -12.09 19.52
CA ILE A 296 -1.27 -11.76 18.20
C ILE A 296 0.28 -11.75 18.28
N ILE A 297 0.83 -11.06 19.28
CA ILE A 297 2.29 -10.94 19.42
C ILE A 297 2.93 -12.29 19.74
N ALA A 298 2.29 -13.11 20.57
CA ALA A 298 2.76 -14.46 20.88
C ALA A 298 2.76 -15.37 19.64
N ALA A 299 1.74 -15.28 18.79
CA ALA A 299 1.61 -16.10 17.57
C ALA A 299 2.46 -15.60 16.39
N ALA A 300 2.71 -14.29 16.30
CA ALA A 300 3.39 -13.64 15.17
C ALA A 300 4.56 -12.74 15.63
N PRO A 301 5.62 -13.28 16.22
CA PRO A 301 6.68 -12.50 16.88
C PRO A 301 7.59 -11.74 15.90
N LYS A 302 7.40 -11.89 14.58
CA LYS A 302 8.21 -11.24 13.55
C LYS A 302 7.46 -10.15 12.77
N ILE A 303 6.36 -9.65 13.32
CA ILE A 303 5.64 -8.51 12.75
C ILE A 303 6.59 -7.31 12.65
N ARG A 304 6.56 -6.65 11.49
CA ARG A 304 7.36 -5.44 11.21
C ARG A 304 6.52 -4.17 11.22
N ASN A 305 5.30 -4.28 10.73
CA ASN A 305 4.34 -3.18 10.63
C ASN A 305 3.07 -3.59 11.36
N LEU A 306 2.79 -2.90 12.46
CA LEU A 306 1.57 -3.10 13.25
C LEU A 306 0.78 -1.80 13.29
N VAL A 307 -0.50 -1.87 12.94
CA VAL A 307 -1.40 -0.72 12.94
C VAL A 307 -2.59 -1.03 13.82
N LEU A 308 -2.74 -0.25 14.90
CA LEU A 308 -3.81 -0.33 15.88
C LEU A 308 -4.50 1.04 16.03
N ASN A 309 -4.46 1.86 14.98
CA ASN A 309 -5.06 3.18 14.98
C ASN A 309 -6.56 3.12 15.29
N LYS A 310 -7.04 3.96 16.22
CA LYS A 310 -8.45 4.00 16.68
C LYS A 310 -8.93 2.71 17.38
N CYS A 311 -8.04 1.87 17.89
CA CYS A 311 -8.40 0.78 18.79
C CYS A 311 -8.48 1.34 20.22
N HIS A 312 -9.64 1.86 20.62
CA HIS A 312 -9.80 2.65 21.84
C HIS A 312 -9.67 1.86 23.14
N ASN A 313 -9.79 0.53 23.08
CA ASN A 313 -9.77 -0.34 24.26
C ASN A 313 -8.38 -0.92 24.58
N ILE A 314 -7.36 -0.61 23.80
CA ILE A 314 -5.98 -0.96 24.14
C ILE A 314 -5.38 0.02 25.17
N THR A 315 -4.55 -0.52 26.05
CA THR A 315 -3.88 0.21 27.13
C THR A 315 -2.37 0.04 27.05
N ASP A 316 -1.65 0.49 28.08
CA ASP A 316 -0.21 0.27 28.23
C ASP A 316 0.17 -1.21 28.15
N GLU A 317 -0.70 -2.12 28.60
CA GLU A 317 -0.48 -3.56 28.53
C GLU A 317 -0.29 -4.08 27.10
N SER A 318 -1.06 -3.53 26.13
CA SER A 318 -0.86 -3.84 24.71
C SER A 318 0.53 -3.43 24.23
N VAL A 319 0.99 -2.23 24.62
CA VAL A 319 2.31 -1.74 24.19
C VAL A 319 3.44 -2.52 24.83
N LEU A 320 3.28 -2.94 26.10
CA LEU A 320 4.22 -3.84 26.77
C LEU A 320 4.31 -5.19 26.05
N ALA A 321 3.18 -5.76 25.61
CA ALA A 321 3.19 -6.96 24.77
C ALA A 321 3.90 -6.70 23.43
N ILE A 322 3.67 -5.56 22.77
CA ILE A 322 4.32 -5.16 21.51
C ILE A 322 5.86 -5.08 21.69
N CYS A 323 6.36 -4.73 22.88
CA CYS A 323 7.79 -4.69 23.16
C CYS A 323 8.50 -6.02 22.86
N HIS A 324 7.81 -7.15 22.94
CA HIS A 324 8.36 -8.46 22.59
C HIS A 324 8.72 -8.61 21.10
N LEU A 325 8.18 -7.79 20.21
CA LEU A 325 8.61 -7.74 18.80
C LEU A 325 10.06 -7.24 18.65
N GLY A 326 10.55 -6.43 19.58
CA GLY A 326 11.93 -5.99 19.68
C GLY A 326 12.49 -5.45 18.35
N ARG A 327 13.56 -6.08 17.88
CA ARG A 327 14.26 -5.68 16.64
C ARG A 327 13.44 -5.86 15.35
N TYR A 328 12.33 -6.57 15.37
CA TYR A 328 11.51 -6.78 14.17
C TYR A 328 10.59 -5.59 13.89
N LEU A 329 10.15 -4.86 14.90
CA LEU A 329 9.22 -3.75 14.75
C LEU A 329 9.89 -2.54 14.07
N HIS A 330 9.31 -2.12 12.93
CA HIS A 330 9.78 -0.96 12.16
C HIS A 330 8.75 0.15 12.02
N TYR A 331 7.48 -0.21 11.99
CA TYR A 331 6.34 0.67 11.82
C TYR A 331 5.28 0.36 12.87
N LEU A 332 4.90 1.36 13.66
CA LEU A 332 3.85 1.25 14.67
C LEU A 332 2.92 2.46 14.58
N HIS A 333 1.62 2.21 14.47
CA HIS A 333 0.61 3.26 14.48
C HIS A 333 -0.38 2.99 15.61
N LEU A 334 -0.36 3.85 16.62
CA LEU A 334 -1.20 3.82 17.81
C LEU A 334 -2.06 5.08 17.94
N GLY A 335 -2.27 5.81 16.83
CA GLY A 335 -3.06 7.04 16.86
C GLY A 335 -4.47 6.80 17.41
N HIS A 336 -4.97 7.73 18.20
CA HIS A 336 -6.28 7.65 18.87
C HIS A 336 -6.43 6.53 19.92
N CYS A 337 -5.34 5.95 20.40
CA CYS A 337 -5.34 5.02 21.53
C CYS A 337 -5.25 5.86 22.85
N LEU A 338 -6.39 6.31 23.33
CA LEU A 338 -6.49 7.37 24.35
C LEU A 338 -6.01 6.97 25.75
N ARG A 339 -5.84 5.67 26.01
CA ARG A 339 -5.46 5.11 27.32
C ARG A 339 -3.95 4.89 27.48
N LEU A 340 -3.16 5.23 26.47
CA LEU A 340 -1.70 5.08 26.52
C LEU A 340 -1.06 6.20 27.33
N THR A 341 -0.12 5.83 28.19
CA THR A 341 0.66 6.76 29.03
C THR A 341 2.14 6.74 28.65
N ASP A 342 2.91 7.66 29.24
CA ASP A 342 4.35 7.71 29.05
C ASP A 342 5.06 6.40 29.42
N TYR A 343 4.52 5.66 30.39
CA TYR A 343 5.13 4.43 30.88
C TYR A 343 5.37 3.43 29.76
N SER A 344 4.35 3.12 29.00
CA SER A 344 4.46 2.13 27.91
C SER A 344 5.31 2.61 26.73
N ILE A 345 5.28 3.90 26.44
CA ILE A 345 6.08 4.48 25.33
C ILE A 345 7.58 4.50 25.67
N VAL A 346 7.92 4.74 26.93
CA VAL A 346 9.30 4.61 27.43
C VAL A 346 9.80 3.18 27.25
N GLU A 347 9.03 2.18 27.68
CA GLU A 347 9.41 0.78 27.50
C GLU A 347 9.50 0.38 26.02
N LEU A 348 8.58 0.87 25.18
CA LEU A 348 8.65 0.65 23.74
C LEU A 348 9.97 1.16 23.13
N ALA A 349 10.41 2.36 23.49
CA ALA A 349 11.65 2.95 23.00
C ALA A 349 12.88 2.12 23.40
N ARG A 350 12.89 1.59 24.62
CA ARG A 350 13.97 0.74 25.15
C ARG A 350 14.09 -0.61 24.44
N HIS A 351 12.96 -1.24 24.13
CA HIS A 351 12.94 -2.59 23.56
C HIS A 351 12.93 -2.61 22.02
N CYS A 352 12.22 -1.66 21.38
CA CYS A 352 12.01 -1.66 19.93
C CYS A 352 12.93 -0.66 19.19
N THR A 353 14.24 -0.83 19.31
CA THR A 353 15.26 0.12 18.82
C THR A 353 15.36 0.28 17.30
N ARG A 354 14.58 -0.49 16.52
CA ARG A 354 14.57 -0.42 15.04
C ARG A 354 13.36 0.29 14.46
N ILE A 355 12.52 0.89 15.29
CA ILE A 355 11.37 1.69 14.84
C ILE A 355 11.87 2.81 13.93
N ARG A 356 11.22 2.93 12.76
CA ARG A 356 11.44 3.97 11.76
C ARG A 356 10.25 4.93 11.65
N TYR A 357 9.07 4.43 11.91
CA TYR A 357 7.82 5.17 11.90
C TYR A 357 7.05 4.87 13.17
N LEU A 358 6.68 5.94 13.89
CA LEU A 358 5.81 5.86 15.06
C LEU A 358 4.75 6.95 14.97
N ASP A 359 3.47 6.58 15.06
CA ASP A 359 2.36 7.53 15.13
C ASP A 359 1.61 7.35 16.46
N LEU A 360 1.53 8.43 17.21
CA LEU A 360 0.88 8.55 18.52
C LEU A 360 -0.15 9.68 18.51
N ALA A 361 -0.69 10.02 17.32
CA ALA A 361 -1.66 11.09 17.19
C ALA A 361 -2.84 10.91 18.14
N CYS A 362 -3.27 11.99 18.77
CA CYS A 362 -4.40 12.01 19.73
C CYS A 362 -4.20 11.16 21.01
N CYS A 363 -2.98 10.67 21.31
CA CYS A 363 -2.69 10.04 22.60
C CYS A 363 -2.48 11.14 23.66
N GLY A 364 -3.58 11.65 24.21
CA GLY A 364 -3.61 12.89 25.03
C GLY A 364 -2.93 12.81 26.39
N GLN A 365 -2.62 11.61 26.91
CA GLN A 365 -1.93 11.44 28.19
C GLN A 365 -0.40 11.50 28.07
N LEU A 366 0.13 11.48 26.82
CA LEU A 366 1.57 11.53 26.58
C LEU A 366 2.12 12.94 26.86
N THR A 367 3.29 12.97 27.49
CA THR A 367 4.03 14.18 27.82
C THR A 367 5.41 14.21 27.14
N ASP A 368 6.21 15.22 27.41
CA ASP A 368 7.58 15.32 26.93
C ASP A 368 8.44 14.11 27.32
N ARG A 369 8.12 13.42 28.42
CA ARG A 369 8.82 12.22 28.88
C ARG A 369 8.85 11.11 27.82
N SER A 370 7.71 10.86 27.15
CA SER A 370 7.67 9.92 26.02
C SER A 370 8.64 10.31 24.92
N VAL A 371 8.66 11.60 24.55
CA VAL A 371 9.48 12.07 23.42
C VAL A 371 10.97 12.06 23.76
N VAL A 372 11.34 12.35 25.01
CA VAL A 372 12.72 12.22 25.49
C VAL A 372 13.28 10.81 25.25
N GLU A 373 12.52 9.78 25.60
CA GLU A 373 12.96 8.40 25.36
C GLU A 373 12.92 8.04 23.86
N LEU A 374 11.90 8.47 23.11
CA LEU A 374 11.83 8.24 21.67
C LEU A 374 12.99 8.92 20.91
N ALA A 375 13.55 10.00 21.46
CA ALA A 375 14.73 10.66 20.93
C ALA A 375 15.99 9.79 20.98
N THR A 376 16.01 8.70 21.72
CA THR A 376 17.11 7.73 21.74
C THR A 376 17.09 6.76 20.54
N LEU A 377 15.97 6.67 19.80
CA LEU A 377 15.78 5.72 18.69
C LEU A 377 16.65 6.07 17.47
N PRO A 378 17.70 5.30 17.16
CA PRO A 378 18.72 5.71 16.18
C PRO A 378 18.22 5.68 14.72
N LYS A 379 17.04 5.11 14.46
CA LYS A 379 16.51 4.90 13.10
C LYS A 379 15.17 5.58 12.87
N LEU A 380 14.69 6.38 13.82
CA LEU A 380 13.40 7.05 13.72
C LEU A 380 13.44 8.08 12.58
N LYS A 381 12.57 7.89 11.58
CA LYS A 381 12.45 8.75 10.40
C LYS A 381 11.18 9.59 10.43
N ARG A 382 10.13 9.05 11.05
CA ARG A 382 8.82 9.70 11.10
C ARG A 382 8.21 9.56 12.48
N ILE A 383 7.77 10.69 13.04
CA ILE A 383 7.05 10.74 14.29
C ILE A 383 5.77 11.55 14.13
N GLY A 384 4.65 11.00 14.59
CA GLY A 384 3.34 11.65 14.65
C GLY A 384 2.93 11.88 16.08
N LEU A 385 2.75 13.15 16.47
CA LEU A 385 2.31 13.60 17.79
C LEU A 385 1.13 14.59 17.67
N VAL A 386 0.37 14.47 16.58
CA VAL A 386 -0.77 15.35 16.30
C VAL A 386 -1.73 15.34 17.48
N LYS A 387 -2.10 16.54 17.97
CA LYS A 387 -3.06 16.72 19.08
C LYS A 387 -2.62 16.08 20.42
N CYS A 388 -1.32 15.88 20.65
CA CYS A 388 -0.76 15.54 21.95
C CYS A 388 -0.52 16.87 22.72
N GLN A 389 -1.52 17.33 23.45
CA GLN A 389 -1.55 18.69 24.02
C GLN A 389 -0.57 18.91 25.18
N ASN A 390 -0.05 17.85 25.80
CA ASN A 390 0.93 17.94 26.87
C ASN A 390 2.39 17.96 26.39
N ILE A 391 2.59 17.94 25.06
CA ILE A 391 3.90 18.09 24.43
C ILE A 391 4.26 19.58 24.39
N THR A 392 5.46 19.90 24.86
CA THR A 392 6.02 21.26 24.91
C THR A 392 7.33 21.36 24.14
N ASP A 393 7.97 22.51 24.21
CA ASP A 393 9.28 22.75 23.61
C ASP A 393 10.37 21.78 24.10
N GLN A 394 10.24 21.26 25.33
CA GLN A 394 11.19 20.29 25.89
C GLN A 394 11.24 19.00 25.06
N ALA A 395 10.10 18.52 24.55
CA ALA A 395 10.08 17.38 23.63
C ALA A 395 10.89 17.66 22.36
N ILE A 396 10.77 18.85 21.80
CA ILE A 396 11.48 19.25 20.58
C ILE A 396 12.98 19.38 20.85
N TYR A 397 13.36 19.95 21.97
CA TYR A 397 14.77 20.03 22.39
C TYR A 397 15.37 18.64 22.59
N ALA A 398 14.63 17.69 23.15
CA ALA A 398 15.05 16.30 23.28
C ALA A 398 15.30 15.64 21.91
N LEU A 399 14.40 15.82 20.93
CA LEU A 399 14.58 15.31 19.56
C LEU A 399 15.85 15.85 18.90
N THR A 400 16.28 17.06 19.25
CA THR A 400 17.45 17.70 18.68
C THR A 400 18.73 17.47 19.46
N SER A 401 18.66 16.98 20.71
CA SER A 401 19.85 16.71 21.55
C SER A 401 20.66 15.48 21.09
N HIS A 402 20.07 14.57 20.33
CA HIS A 402 20.70 13.35 19.87
C HIS A 402 21.08 13.43 18.39
N ALA A 403 22.35 13.51 18.06
CA ALA A 403 22.85 13.62 16.69
C ALA A 403 22.36 12.51 15.74
N ARG A 404 22.08 11.30 16.25
CA ARG A 404 21.56 10.19 15.44
C ARG A 404 20.15 10.46 14.93
N ILE A 405 19.29 11.02 15.76
CA ILE A 405 17.91 11.37 15.37
C ILE A 405 17.93 12.59 14.43
N ALA A 406 18.71 13.61 14.74
CA ALA A 406 18.86 14.78 13.90
C ALA A 406 19.23 14.38 12.44
N ASN A 407 20.08 13.37 12.29
CA ASN A 407 20.51 12.85 11.00
C ASN A 407 19.55 11.82 10.36
N SER A 408 18.51 11.37 11.07
CA SER A 408 17.57 10.35 10.53
C SER A 408 16.16 10.86 10.31
N LEU A 409 15.74 11.91 11.02
CA LEU A 409 14.36 12.38 11.05
C LEU A 409 13.97 13.10 9.74
N GLU A 410 12.98 12.53 9.03
CA GLU A 410 12.53 13.01 7.74
C GLU A 410 11.15 13.69 7.81
N ARG A 411 10.28 13.24 8.74
CA ARG A 411 8.91 13.77 8.87
C ARG A 411 8.49 13.90 10.32
N VAL A 412 7.93 15.06 10.66
CA VAL A 412 7.43 15.37 12.00
C VAL A 412 6.03 15.98 11.89
N HIS A 413 5.07 15.40 12.61
CA HIS A 413 3.69 15.86 12.65
C HIS A 413 3.34 16.34 14.05
N LEU A 414 3.19 17.66 14.24
CA LEU A 414 2.96 18.34 15.49
C LEU A 414 1.70 19.23 15.46
N SER A 415 0.82 19.00 14.48
CA SER A 415 -0.42 19.75 14.35
C SER A 415 -1.24 19.68 15.65
N TYR A 416 -1.83 20.79 16.06
CA TYR A 416 -2.61 20.93 17.29
C TYR A 416 -1.82 20.78 18.61
N CYS A 417 -0.49 20.79 18.60
CA CYS A 417 0.35 20.89 19.79
C CYS A 417 0.52 22.37 20.15
N SER A 418 -0.44 22.94 20.88
CA SER A 418 -0.60 24.37 21.08
C SER A 418 0.48 25.04 21.94
N ARG A 419 1.27 24.24 22.66
CA ARG A 419 2.33 24.74 23.58
C ARG A 419 3.68 24.91 22.91
N LEU A 420 3.78 24.64 21.61
CA LEU A 420 5.05 24.76 20.86
C LEU A 420 5.30 26.22 20.44
N THR A 421 6.56 26.64 20.55
CA THR A 421 7.02 27.99 20.22
C THR A 421 7.92 28.02 19.00
N ILE A 422 8.18 29.23 18.47
CA ILE A 422 9.06 29.45 17.32
C ILE A 422 10.50 28.98 17.60
N PRO A 423 11.13 29.30 18.75
CA PRO A 423 12.51 28.86 19.03
C PRO A 423 12.71 27.36 18.99
N ALA A 424 11.76 26.56 19.53
CA ALA A 424 11.85 25.10 19.49
C ALA A 424 11.77 24.57 18.06
N ILE A 425 10.86 25.07 17.24
CA ILE A 425 10.73 24.63 15.85
C ILE A 425 11.92 25.12 15.01
N MET A 426 12.45 26.31 15.27
CA MET A 426 13.69 26.80 14.65
C MET A 426 14.86 25.83 14.94
N GLN A 427 15.01 25.40 16.19
CA GLN A 427 16.01 24.40 16.54
C GLN A 427 15.77 23.08 15.79
N LEU A 428 14.52 22.58 15.73
CA LEU A 428 14.17 21.35 15.02
C LEU A 428 14.59 21.40 13.54
N VAL A 429 14.21 22.46 12.82
CA VAL A 429 14.51 22.56 11.38
C VAL A 429 15.99 22.77 11.11
N ASN A 430 16.74 23.38 12.04
CA ASN A 430 18.18 23.59 11.91
C ASN A 430 18.98 22.32 12.16
N PHE A 431 18.64 21.57 13.21
CA PHE A 431 19.35 20.34 13.56
C PHE A 431 18.96 19.13 12.68
N CYS A 432 17.70 19.04 12.25
CA CYS A 432 17.25 17.93 11.41
C CYS A 432 17.39 18.26 9.91
N GLU A 433 18.59 18.17 9.37
CA GLU A 433 18.87 18.52 7.96
C GLU A 433 18.06 17.71 6.95
N LYS A 434 17.76 16.44 7.27
CA LYS A 434 16.95 15.56 6.42
C LYS A 434 15.45 15.78 6.54
N LEU A 435 15.00 16.75 7.34
CA LEU A 435 13.59 17.03 7.51
C LEU A 435 12.99 17.57 6.21
N THR A 436 12.08 16.81 5.64
CA THR A 436 11.37 17.13 4.39
C THR A 436 9.90 17.41 4.59
N HIS A 437 9.35 17.10 5.77
CA HIS A 437 7.95 17.32 6.08
C HIS A 437 7.76 17.73 7.54
N LEU A 438 7.09 18.85 7.74
CA LEU A 438 6.74 19.39 9.04
C LEU A 438 5.29 19.87 9.03
N SER A 439 4.47 19.33 9.93
CA SER A 439 3.05 19.68 10.07
C SER A 439 2.82 20.41 11.38
N LEU A 440 2.38 21.66 11.31
CA LEU A 440 2.14 22.59 12.41
C LEU A 440 0.72 23.23 12.34
N THR A 441 -0.22 22.56 11.66
CA THR A 441 -1.62 23.03 11.56
C THR A 441 -2.18 23.32 12.96
N SER A 442 -2.82 24.46 13.15
CA SER A 442 -3.35 24.91 14.45
C SER A 442 -2.32 25.02 15.59
N VAL A 443 -1.04 25.24 15.28
CA VAL A 443 -0.05 25.67 16.27
C VAL A 443 -0.03 27.21 16.26
N PRO A 444 -0.44 27.90 17.37
CA PRO A 444 -0.69 29.36 17.35
C PRO A 444 0.50 30.18 16.88
N ALA A 445 1.71 29.81 17.28
CA ALA A 445 2.94 30.50 16.90
C ALA A 445 3.22 30.54 15.37
N PHE A 446 2.62 29.62 14.59
CA PHE A 446 2.82 29.46 13.15
C PHE A 446 1.63 29.88 12.28
N LEU A 447 0.59 30.47 12.89
CA LEU A 447 -0.56 31.00 12.14
C LEU A 447 -0.31 32.42 11.56
N ARG A 448 0.86 32.99 11.81
CA ARG A 448 1.26 34.30 11.30
C ARG A 448 1.36 34.32 9.77
N PRO A 449 0.99 35.44 9.11
CA PRO A 449 1.01 35.55 7.64
C PRO A 449 2.39 35.31 7.01
N ASP A 450 3.46 35.70 7.71
CA ASP A 450 4.85 35.58 7.25
C ASP A 450 5.29 34.11 7.09
N PHE A 451 4.76 33.17 7.90
CA PHE A 451 5.02 31.74 7.74
C PHE A 451 4.15 31.10 6.69
N GLN A 452 2.94 31.62 6.45
CA GLN A 452 1.97 31.04 5.54
C GLN A 452 2.45 30.97 4.08
N ARG A 453 3.41 31.84 3.69
CA ARG A 453 3.99 31.85 2.31
C ARG A 453 4.83 30.61 1.98
N PHE A 454 5.32 29.90 3.00
CA PHE A 454 6.16 28.70 2.82
C PHE A 454 5.37 27.40 2.90
N ARG A 455 4.11 27.44 3.32
CA ARG A 455 3.26 26.25 3.42
C ARG A 455 2.89 25.71 2.05
N ARG A 456 2.60 24.41 2.00
CA ARG A 456 1.96 23.84 0.83
C ARG A 456 0.52 24.31 0.68
N THR A 457 -0.02 24.27 -0.53
CA THR A 457 -1.41 24.60 -0.79
C THR A 457 -2.34 23.65 -0.01
N PRO A 458 -3.33 24.18 0.73
CA PRO A 458 -4.33 23.34 1.39
C PRO A 458 -5.13 22.52 0.37
N PRO A 459 -5.60 21.33 0.74
CA PRO A 459 -6.52 20.54 -0.09
C PRO A 459 -7.75 21.36 -0.52
N LYS A 460 -8.26 21.09 -1.73
CA LYS A 460 -9.41 21.83 -2.27
C LYS A 460 -10.69 21.62 -1.47
N GLU A 461 -10.82 20.47 -0.83
CA GLU A 461 -11.96 20.03 -0.05
C GLU A 461 -12.05 20.70 1.34
N PHE A 462 -10.96 21.38 1.77
CA PHE A 462 -10.92 22.05 3.08
C PHE A 462 -11.86 23.26 3.14
N SER A 463 -12.63 23.35 4.22
CA SER A 463 -13.43 24.52 4.55
C SER A 463 -12.55 25.78 4.74
N PRO A 464 -13.11 27.01 4.65
CA PRO A 464 -12.37 28.24 4.93
C PRO A 464 -11.68 28.23 6.29
N GLN A 465 -12.33 27.70 7.33
CA GLN A 465 -11.76 27.57 8.66
C GLN A 465 -10.58 26.60 8.71
N GLN A 466 -10.70 25.46 8.05
CA GLN A 466 -9.59 24.50 7.94
C GLN A 466 -8.40 25.08 7.17
N ARG A 467 -8.66 25.85 6.12
CA ARG A 467 -7.61 26.54 5.33
C ARG A 467 -6.90 27.62 6.12
N SER A 468 -7.60 28.36 7.00
CA SER A 468 -7.00 29.43 7.79
C SER A 468 -5.96 28.93 8.80
N VAL A 469 -6.18 27.75 9.38
CA VAL A 469 -5.28 27.14 10.37
C VAL A 469 -4.29 26.15 9.77
N PHE A 470 -4.43 25.85 8.47
CA PHE A 470 -3.56 24.87 7.79
C PHE A 470 -2.13 25.39 7.70
N CYS A 471 -1.20 24.62 8.24
CA CYS A 471 0.22 24.98 8.27
C CYS A 471 1.07 23.70 8.12
N VAL A 472 1.37 23.34 6.88
CA VAL A 472 2.17 22.15 6.55
C VAL A 472 3.26 22.56 5.57
N PHE A 473 4.50 22.28 5.92
CA PHE A 473 5.68 22.53 5.11
C PHE A 473 6.20 21.23 4.54
N SER A 474 6.58 21.23 3.25
CA SER A 474 7.13 20.03 2.62
C SER A 474 8.16 20.37 1.55
N GLY A 475 9.18 19.54 1.41
CA GLY A 475 10.24 19.67 0.43
C GLY A 475 10.92 21.06 0.49
N ARG A 476 10.75 21.86 -0.57
CA ARG A 476 11.29 23.23 -0.64
C ARG A 476 10.75 24.12 0.49
N GLY A 477 9.46 24.00 0.84
CA GLY A 477 8.86 24.82 1.90
C GLY A 477 9.52 24.67 3.27
N VAL A 478 10.06 23.48 3.61
CA VAL A 478 10.83 23.28 4.86
C VAL A 478 12.18 24.01 4.77
N ARG A 479 12.84 23.98 3.62
CA ARG A 479 14.13 24.68 3.42
C ARG A 479 13.97 26.19 3.48
N ASP A 480 12.93 26.71 2.82
CA ASP A 480 12.64 28.14 2.79
C ASP A 480 12.24 28.64 4.18
N LEU A 481 11.44 27.86 4.94
CA LEU A 481 11.12 28.15 6.34
C LEU A 481 12.41 28.20 7.21
N ARG A 482 13.32 27.24 7.07
CA ARG A 482 14.59 27.23 7.78
C ARG A 482 15.41 28.50 7.50
N ALA A 483 15.54 28.87 6.24
CA ALA A 483 16.27 30.06 5.85
C ALA A 483 15.66 31.34 6.43
N TYR A 484 14.31 31.43 6.45
CA TYR A 484 13.60 32.56 7.02
C TYR A 484 13.74 32.64 8.53
N LEU A 485 13.57 31.52 9.26
CA LEU A 485 13.71 31.48 10.72
C LEU A 485 15.11 31.93 11.20
N ASN A 486 16.14 31.69 10.40
CA ASN A 486 17.50 32.12 10.71
C ASN A 486 17.76 33.61 10.44
N GLN A 487 16.79 34.32 9.87
CA GLN A 487 16.85 35.78 9.62
C GLN A 487 16.01 36.59 10.65
N LEU A 488 15.18 35.90 11.45
CA LEU A 488 14.40 36.49 12.54
C LEU A 488 15.22 36.68 13.80
#